data_89dd22ab720dee56d11da1eb61c07d18
#
_entry.id   89dd22ab720dee56d11da1eb61c07d18
#
_cell.length_a   1.000
_cell.length_b   1.000
_cell.length_c   1.000
_cell.angle_alpha   90.00
_cell.angle_beta   90.00
_cell.angle_gamma   90.00
#
_symmetry.space_group_name_H-M   'P 1'
#
loop_
_entity.id
_entity.type
_entity.pdbx_description
1 polymer ?
#
loop_
_entity_poly.entity_id
_entity_poly.type
_entity_poly.pdbx_seq_one_letter_code
_entity_poly.pdbx_strand_id
1 'polypeptide(L)'
;MKIRSLLVLLLSLWVAPFILAQQTPQSLADAELPSLIAIYKDVHSHPELSGYEERTSALVAKELRAAGCEVTEHLGKYQNSKYKAYGVVGVMKNGDGPTVLVRTDMDALPVNEETGLPYASKVVAKNDEGKDVHVMHACGHDTHIAAFIGTARALRKLKDQWHGTIVFVAQPAEEIGAGARALLKDGLYDRFGKPNFALGFHDKADVQTGHIAVTKAYASANVDSVDVTVRGIGGHGAYPHKTKDPVVLAAEIINAWQTIVSRQNNPLDPVVITVGSIHGGTKHNIIPDEVKMELTVRTYKPEVRERVLADIDRIAKGCAAAAGIPADLAPIVTVSKDFITAAMYNDPELTKRLVAVWKKALGNENVEIIDPVMGGEDFSEYHLPDHSIPSVNFHFGAVDAAKIAEFKKAGKELPTLHSSKFAPVPEPSIRTAIVGMTTAVLDLMKK
;
A
#
# COMPACT_ATOMS: atom_id res chain seq x y z
N MET A 1 63.15 -53.13 -49.23
CA MET A 1 62.29 -51.92 -49.37
C MET A 1 61.25 -52.01 -48.30
N LYS A 2 61.40 -51.21 -47.24
CA LYS A 2 60.42 -51.14 -46.10
C LYS A 2 59.60 -49.87 -46.26
N ILE A 3 58.32 -50.05 -46.54
CA ILE A 3 57.31 -48.93 -46.57
C ILE A 3 56.87 -48.64 -45.15
N ARG A 4 57.14 -47.41 -44.66
CA ARG A 4 56.64 -46.91 -43.39
C ARG A 4 55.29 -46.21 -43.64
N SER A 5 54.21 -46.80 -43.11
CA SER A 5 52.90 -46.21 -43.11
C SER A 5 52.84 -45.12 -42.01
N LEU A 6 52.55 -43.90 -42.41
CA LEU A 6 52.34 -42.75 -41.50
C LEU A 6 50.86 -42.71 -41.12
N LEU A 7 50.54 -42.94 -39.85
CA LEU A 7 49.17 -42.83 -39.29
C LEU A 7 48.94 -41.36 -38.90
N VAL A 8 48.11 -40.67 -39.65
CA VAL A 8 47.66 -39.30 -39.30
C VAL A 8 46.44 -39.42 -38.38
N LEU A 9 46.63 -39.06 -37.10
CA LEU A 9 45.54 -38.97 -36.11
C LEU A 9 44.86 -37.65 -36.30
N LEU A 10 43.64 -37.64 -36.86
CA LEU A 10 42.72 -36.45 -36.86
C LEU A 10 42.06 -36.34 -35.53
N LEU A 11 42.52 -35.38 -34.69
CA LEU A 11 41.78 -34.93 -33.48
C LEU A 11 40.60 -34.05 -33.92
N SER A 12 39.41 -34.60 -33.92
CA SER A 12 38.16 -33.81 -34.04
C SER A 12 37.87 -33.11 -32.73
N LEU A 13 38.12 -31.78 -32.64
CA LEU A 13 37.68 -30.92 -31.57
C LEU A 13 36.14 -30.81 -31.62
N TRP A 14 35.46 -31.53 -30.76
CA TRP A 14 34.07 -31.30 -30.48
C TRP A 14 33.92 -29.97 -29.67
N VAL A 15 33.58 -28.87 -30.35
CA VAL A 15 33.11 -27.65 -29.73
C VAL A 15 31.65 -27.90 -29.38
N ALA A 16 31.36 -28.27 -28.12
CA ALA A 16 30.02 -28.31 -27.63
C ALA A 16 29.44 -26.88 -27.69
N PRO A 17 28.27 -26.68 -28.32
CA PRO A 17 27.66 -25.38 -28.30
C PRO A 17 27.31 -25.06 -26.83
N PHE A 18 27.91 -24.02 -26.28
CA PHE A 18 27.43 -23.39 -25.04
C PHE A 18 26.03 -22.83 -25.33
N ILE A 19 24.99 -23.60 -25.03
CA ILE A 19 23.64 -23.08 -24.97
C ILE A 19 23.62 -22.14 -23.77
N LEU A 20 23.80 -20.85 -24.02
CA LEU A 20 23.52 -19.84 -23.01
C LEU A 20 22.05 -20.03 -22.60
N ALA A 21 21.81 -20.55 -21.40
CA ALA A 21 20.49 -20.70 -20.88
C ALA A 21 19.79 -19.31 -20.91
N GLN A 22 18.64 -19.25 -21.58
CA GLN A 22 17.87 -18.00 -21.71
C GLN A 22 17.56 -17.49 -20.31
N GLN A 23 17.91 -16.23 -20.02
CA GLN A 23 17.60 -15.62 -18.75
C GLN A 23 16.08 -15.50 -18.57
N THR A 24 15.59 -15.92 -17.42
CA THR A 24 14.17 -15.87 -17.04
C THR A 24 13.99 -14.98 -15.83
N PRO A 25 12.79 -14.44 -15.59
CA PRO A 25 12.49 -13.71 -14.35
C PRO A 25 12.91 -14.50 -13.09
N GLN A 26 12.68 -15.81 -13.06
CA GLN A 26 13.03 -16.69 -11.95
C GLN A 26 14.55 -16.75 -11.74
N SER A 27 15.31 -17.08 -12.80
CA SER A 27 16.78 -17.20 -12.69
C SER A 27 17.44 -15.87 -12.33
N LEU A 28 16.87 -14.76 -12.78
CA LEU A 28 17.36 -13.42 -12.42
C LEU A 28 17.02 -13.06 -10.98
N ALA A 29 15.82 -13.37 -10.51
CA ALA A 29 15.45 -13.18 -9.12
C ALA A 29 16.39 -13.97 -8.20
N ASP A 30 16.64 -15.25 -8.51
CA ASP A 30 17.55 -16.11 -7.74
C ASP A 30 18.98 -15.57 -7.69
N ALA A 31 19.48 -15.04 -8.81
CA ALA A 31 20.83 -14.46 -8.90
C ALA A 31 21.00 -13.16 -8.12
N GLU A 32 19.92 -12.35 -7.98
CA GLU A 32 19.95 -11.06 -7.28
C GLU A 32 19.67 -11.17 -5.78
N LEU A 33 19.03 -12.28 -5.31
CA LEU A 33 18.60 -12.45 -3.92
C LEU A 33 19.66 -12.11 -2.87
N PRO A 34 20.93 -12.59 -2.97
CA PRO A 34 21.92 -12.30 -1.92
C PRO A 34 22.15 -10.80 -1.70
N SER A 35 22.19 -10.02 -2.76
CA SER A 35 22.36 -8.56 -2.67
C SER A 35 21.09 -7.86 -2.22
N LEU A 36 19.91 -8.33 -2.63
CA LEU A 36 18.62 -7.79 -2.26
C LEU A 36 18.27 -8.05 -0.79
N ILE A 37 18.66 -9.21 -0.24
CA ILE A 37 18.53 -9.50 1.18
C ILE A 37 19.43 -8.60 2.03
N ALA A 38 20.61 -8.23 1.52
CA ALA A 38 21.44 -7.23 2.21
C ALA A 38 20.76 -5.84 2.22
N ILE A 39 20.16 -5.41 1.10
CA ILE A 39 19.39 -4.17 1.01
C ILE A 39 18.18 -4.23 1.95
N TYR A 40 17.38 -5.31 1.91
CA TYR A 40 16.26 -5.51 2.79
C TYR A 40 16.64 -5.33 4.27
N LYS A 41 17.68 -6.02 4.74
CA LYS A 41 18.14 -5.92 6.14
C LYS A 41 18.64 -4.54 6.51
N ASP A 42 19.27 -3.85 5.56
CA ASP A 42 19.73 -2.48 5.77
C ASP A 42 18.55 -1.49 5.90
N VAL A 43 17.54 -1.59 5.03
CA VAL A 43 16.32 -0.78 5.12
C VAL A 43 15.54 -1.12 6.39
N HIS A 44 15.35 -2.41 6.69
CA HIS A 44 14.64 -2.87 7.89
C HIS A 44 15.25 -2.32 9.20
N SER A 45 16.57 -2.27 9.28
CA SER A 45 17.27 -1.76 10.49
C SER A 45 17.35 -0.24 10.58
N HIS A 46 16.96 0.48 9.51
CA HIS A 46 16.96 1.94 9.44
C HIS A 46 15.64 2.50 8.88
N PRO A 47 14.49 2.15 9.47
CA PRO A 47 13.19 2.61 8.98
C PRO A 47 13.00 4.10 9.23
N GLU A 48 12.29 4.76 8.32
CA GLU A 48 11.95 6.18 8.37
C GLU A 48 10.44 6.37 8.32
N LEU A 49 9.90 7.28 9.14
CA LEU A 49 8.47 7.60 9.17
C LEU A 49 8.02 8.29 7.88
N SER A 50 6.70 8.24 7.62
CA SER A 50 6.03 8.91 6.51
C SER A 50 6.43 10.39 6.42
N GLY A 51 6.90 10.83 5.24
CA GLY A 51 7.35 12.20 4.98
C GLY A 51 8.77 12.52 5.46
N TYR A 52 9.53 11.50 5.95
CA TYR A 52 10.90 11.65 6.44
C TYR A 52 11.88 10.64 5.82
N GLU A 53 11.55 10.04 4.66
CA GLU A 53 12.24 8.92 4.01
C GLU A 53 13.51 9.36 3.23
N GLU A 54 14.34 10.23 3.83
CA GLU A 54 15.52 10.82 3.18
C GLU A 54 16.56 9.77 2.79
N ARG A 55 16.89 8.89 3.73
CA ARG A 55 17.89 7.83 3.53
C ARG A 55 17.40 6.77 2.56
N THR A 56 16.16 6.33 2.74
CA THR A 56 15.53 5.29 1.92
C THR A 56 15.39 5.74 0.48
N SER A 57 14.91 6.99 0.25
CA SER A 57 14.80 7.56 -1.09
C SER A 57 16.14 7.66 -1.80
N ALA A 58 17.20 8.10 -1.09
CA ALA A 58 18.56 8.18 -1.65
C ALA A 58 19.12 6.78 -2.02
N LEU A 59 18.85 5.76 -1.20
CA LEU A 59 19.23 4.38 -1.50
C LEU A 59 18.51 3.89 -2.77
N VAL A 60 17.20 4.06 -2.86
CA VAL A 60 16.41 3.63 -4.03
C VAL A 60 16.86 4.38 -5.29
N ALA A 61 17.12 5.68 -5.21
CA ALA A 61 17.62 6.47 -6.33
C ALA A 61 18.97 5.95 -6.83
N LYS A 62 19.89 5.61 -5.93
CA LYS A 62 21.19 4.99 -6.26
C LYS A 62 21.01 3.67 -7.00
N GLU A 63 20.13 2.80 -6.49
CA GLU A 63 19.92 1.47 -7.06
C GLU A 63 19.22 1.52 -8.42
N LEU A 64 18.26 2.43 -8.62
CA LEU A 64 17.64 2.66 -9.93
C LEU A 64 18.64 3.19 -10.97
N ARG A 65 19.57 4.11 -10.57
CA ARG A 65 20.68 4.55 -11.47
C ARG A 65 21.57 3.38 -11.86
N ALA A 66 21.92 2.53 -10.90
CA ALA A 66 22.71 1.33 -11.15
C ALA A 66 21.99 0.34 -12.08
N ALA A 67 20.66 0.25 -12.01
CA ALA A 67 19.82 -0.50 -12.93
C ALA A 67 19.67 0.18 -14.31
N GLY A 68 20.25 1.37 -14.52
CA GLY A 68 20.27 2.08 -15.81
C GLY A 68 19.02 2.91 -16.08
N CYS A 69 18.32 3.37 -15.05
CA CYS A 69 17.25 4.34 -15.14
C CYS A 69 17.79 5.78 -15.17
N GLU A 70 17.11 6.65 -15.90
CA GLU A 70 17.19 8.10 -15.70
C GLU A 70 16.39 8.45 -14.45
N VAL A 71 17.05 8.98 -13.41
CA VAL A 71 16.44 9.15 -12.08
C VAL A 71 16.24 10.61 -11.74
N THR A 72 15.02 10.94 -11.32
CA THR A 72 14.63 12.20 -10.71
C THR A 72 14.28 11.97 -9.24
N GLU A 73 14.86 12.78 -8.37
CA GLU A 73 14.63 12.77 -6.92
C GLU A 73 13.82 13.98 -6.48
N HIS A 74 13.36 13.94 -5.25
CA HIS A 74 12.66 15.06 -4.59
C HIS A 74 11.34 15.44 -5.28
N LEU A 75 10.55 14.43 -5.66
CA LEU A 75 9.17 14.63 -6.11
C LEU A 75 8.20 14.62 -4.92
N GLY A 76 7.19 15.49 -5.02
CA GLY A 76 6.05 15.53 -4.12
C GLY A 76 5.70 16.94 -3.68
N LYS A 77 4.43 17.33 -3.85
CA LYS A 77 3.84 18.59 -3.34
C LYS A 77 2.81 18.28 -2.28
N TYR A 78 3.27 18.23 -1.03
CA TYR A 78 2.39 18.03 0.13
C TYR A 78 1.63 19.31 0.49
N GLN A 79 0.44 19.15 1.09
CA GLN A 79 -0.29 20.26 1.70
C GLN A 79 0.37 20.66 3.02
N ASN A 80 0.77 19.67 3.83
CA ASN A 80 1.50 19.88 5.05
C ASN A 80 2.97 20.18 4.74
N SER A 81 3.42 21.40 5.05
CA SER A 81 4.80 21.86 4.79
C SER A 81 5.87 21.17 5.65
N LYS A 82 5.48 20.37 6.65
CA LYS A 82 6.42 19.54 7.41
C LYS A 82 7.01 18.41 6.56
N TYR A 83 6.23 17.85 5.63
CA TYR A 83 6.66 16.77 4.77
C TYR A 83 7.49 17.28 3.61
N LYS A 84 8.57 16.57 3.36
CA LYS A 84 9.49 16.91 2.28
C LYS A 84 9.29 15.97 1.08
N ALA A 85 9.72 16.46 -0.08
CA ALA A 85 9.61 15.73 -1.33
C ALA A 85 10.67 14.63 -1.42
N TYR A 86 10.41 13.45 -0.88
CA TYR A 86 11.32 12.30 -0.96
C TYR A 86 10.93 11.28 -2.05
N GLY A 87 9.95 11.59 -2.90
CA GLY A 87 9.60 10.74 -4.03
C GLY A 87 10.73 10.61 -5.05
N VAL A 88 10.89 9.40 -5.58
CA VAL A 88 11.91 9.07 -6.59
C VAL A 88 11.23 8.47 -7.81
N VAL A 89 11.58 8.97 -9.00
CA VAL A 89 11.13 8.41 -10.28
C VAL A 89 12.32 8.00 -11.12
N GLY A 90 12.34 6.72 -11.52
CA GLY A 90 13.31 6.16 -12.45
C GLY A 90 12.66 5.81 -13.77
N VAL A 91 13.16 6.36 -14.88
CA VAL A 91 12.65 6.07 -16.23
C VAL A 91 13.61 5.15 -16.97
N MET A 92 13.10 4.00 -17.43
CA MET A 92 13.85 3.06 -18.25
C MET A 92 13.20 2.96 -19.64
N LYS A 93 13.86 3.46 -20.68
CA LYS A 93 13.37 3.45 -22.07
C LYS A 93 13.99 2.31 -22.87
N ASN A 94 13.19 1.74 -23.76
CA ASN A 94 13.60 0.68 -24.68
C ASN A 94 12.82 0.71 -26.01
N GLY A 95 12.92 1.81 -26.73
CA GLY A 95 12.21 2.04 -28.00
C GLY A 95 10.76 2.50 -27.80
N ASP A 96 10.01 2.55 -28.90
CA ASP A 96 8.60 2.92 -28.89
C ASP A 96 7.75 1.79 -28.35
N GLY A 97 6.67 2.13 -27.64
CA GLY A 97 5.78 1.13 -27.05
C GLY A 97 4.98 1.67 -25.89
N PRO A 98 4.28 0.80 -25.15
CA PRO A 98 3.50 1.22 -24.01
C PRO A 98 4.35 1.77 -22.87
N THR A 99 3.74 2.64 -22.06
CA THR A 99 4.31 3.10 -20.79
C THR A 99 3.66 2.32 -19.65
N VAL A 100 4.49 1.67 -18.81
CA VAL A 100 4.05 0.97 -17.60
C VAL A 100 4.64 1.65 -16.38
N LEU A 101 3.78 2.04 -15.44
CA LEU A 101 4.19 2.51 -14.14
C LEU A 101 4.32 1.31 -13.19
N VAL A 102 5.43 1.24 -12.46
CA VAL A 102 5.68 0.26 -11.39
C VAL A 102 5.94 1.02 -10.10
N ARG A 103 5.16 0.76 -9.06
CA ARG A 103 5.23 1.50 -7.78
C ARG A 103 5.74 0.62 -6.64
N THR A 104 6.54 1.20 -5.76
CA THR A 104 6.78 0.77 -4.39
C THR A 104 6.52 1.93 -3.42
N ASP A 105 6.14 1.61 -2.19
CA ASP A 105 6.14 2.49 -1.04
C ASP A 105 7.49 2.44 -0.31
N MET A 106 7.73 3.38 0.64
CA MET A 106 9.04 3.49 1.28
C MET A 106 9.00 3.75 2.79
N ASP A 107 7.88 4.20 3.30
CA ASP A 107 7.75 4.66 4.69
C ASP A 107 7.54 3.52 5.70
N ALA A 108 7.74 3.85 6.96
CA ALA A 108 7.60 2.96 8.10
C ALA A 108 6.68 3.56 9.17
N LEU A 109 6.32 2.74 10.14
CA LEU A 109 5.31 3.04 11.16
C LEU A 109 5.91 3.32 12.53
N PRO A 110 5.22 4.12 13.39
CA PRO A 110 5.63 4.39 14.78
C PRO A 110 5.32 3.17 15.68
N VAL A 111 5.97 2.04 15.42
CA VAL A 111 5.81 0.76 16.12
C VAL A 111 7.12 0.34 16.78
N ASN A 112 7.05 -0.14 18.02
CA ASN A 112 8.20 -0.75 18.69
C ASN A 112 8.35 -2.20 18.27
N GLU A 113 9.44 -2.54 17.61
CA GLU A 113 9.64 -3.88 17.06
C GLU A 113 9.91 -4.93 18.15
N GLU A 114 9.18 -6.04 18.10
CA GLU A 114 9.27 -7.19 19.00
C GLU A 114 9.46 -8.52 18.25
N THR A 115 10.01 -8.48 17.04
CA THR A 115 10.20 -9.66 16.17
C THR A 115 11.28 -10.59 16.70
N GLY A 116 12.27 -10.06 17.43
CA GLY A 116 13.46 -10.78 17.87
C GLY A 116 14.46 -11.06 16.75
N LEU A 117 14.32 -10.45 15.58
CA LEU A 117 15.26 -10.60 14.47
C LEU A 117 16.63 -9.99 14.81
N PRO A 118 17.74 -10.57 14.34
CA PRO A 118 19.09 -10.05 14.63
C PRO A 118 19.36 -8.67 14.01
N TYR A 119 18.54 -8.26 13.05
CA TYR A 119 18.57 -6.96 12.37
C TYR A 119 17.33 -6.11 12.69
N ALA A 120 16.58 -6.46 13.76
CA ALA A 120 15.42 -5.69 14.22
C ALA A 120 15.76 -4.21 14.41
N SER A 121 14.82 -3.34 14.04
CA SER A 121 14.96 -1.89 14.20
C SER A 121 15.13 -1.49 15.67
N LYS A 122 16.01 -0.53 15.90
CA LYS A 122 16.19 0.17 17.17
C LYS A 122 16.07 1.68 16.99
N VAL A 123 15.53 2.10 15.86
CA VAL A 123 15.38 3.51 15.52
C VAL A 123 14.32 4.12 16.42
N VAL A 124 14.65 5.30 16.93
CA VAL A 124 13.73 6.21 17.62
C VAL A 124 13.75 7.53 16.85
N ALA A 125 12.58 8.00 16.46
CA ALA A 125 12.41 9.24 15.72
C ALA A 125 11.30 10.09 16.35
N LYS A 126 11.25 11.37 15.98
CA LYS A 126 10.13 12.24 16.38
C LYS A 126 8.99 12.09 15.39
N ASN A 127 7.79 11.86 15.93
CA ASN A 127 6.57 11.91 15.14
C ASN A 127 6.12 13.37 14.88
N ASP A 128 5.02 13.55 14.18
CA ASP A 128 4.47 14.87 13.84
C ASP A 128 4.09 15.74 15.04
N GLU A 129 3.87 15.11 16.20
CA GLU A 129 3.60 15.79 17.48
C GLU A 129 4.89 16.14 18.25
N GLY A 130 6.08 15.79 17.71
CA GLY A 130 7.39 16.00 18.34
C GLY A 130 7.72 15.00 19.46
N LYS A 131 6.94 13.92 19.60
CA LYS A 131 7.17 12.84 20.57
C LYS A 131 8.16 11.83 20.00
N ASP A 132 9.05 11.33 20.85
CA ASP A 132 9.93 10.22 20.50
C ASP A 132 9.11 8.92 20.41
N VAL A 133 9.20 8.25 19.26
CA VAL A 133 8.54 6.96 18.97
C VAL A 133 9.53 5.99 18.36
N HIS A 134 9.39 4.70 18.67
CA HIS A 134 10.11 3.66 17.97
C HIS A 134 9.57 3.54 16.55
N VAL A 135 10.42 3.13 15.59
CA VAL A 135 10.03 3.02 14.18
C VAL A 135 10.34 1.62 13.67
N MET A 136 9.39 1.04 12.93
CA MET A 136 9.49 -0.30 12.37
C MET A 136 8.82 -0.36 10.99
N HIS A 137 9.40 -1.12 10.04
CA HIS A 137 8.70 -1.52 8.81
C HIS A 137 7.63 -2.59 9.12
N ALA A 138 6.61 -2.20 9.89
CA ALA A 138 5.55 -3.10 10.31
C ALA A 138 4.50 -3.39 9.22
N CYS A 139 4.62 -2.74 8.05
CA CYS A 139 3.81 -3.01 6.85
C CYS A 139 4.61 -3.68 5.72
N GLY A 140 5.88 -4.04 5.96
CA GLY A 140 6.71 -4.79 5.00
C GLY A 140 7.23 -4.01 3.81
N HIS A 141 7.19 -2.66 3.83
CA HIS A 141 7.67 -1.83 2.72
C HIS A 141 9.16 -2.04 2.40
N ASP A 142 9.95 -2.50 3.34
CA ASP A 142 11.33 -2.94 3.13
C ASP A 142 11.44 -4.14 2.18
N THR A 143 10.48 -5.09 2.22
CA THR A 143 10.39 -6.18 1.24
C THR A 143 9.98 -5.67 -0.13
N HIS A 144 9.08 -4.66 -0.17
CA HIS A 144 8.63 -4.00 -1.40
C HIS A 144 9.79 -3.30 -2.08
N ILE A 145 10.59 -2.50 -1.34
CA ILE A 145 11.77 -1.80 -1.84
C ILE A 145 12.77 -2.78 -2.45
N ALA A 146 13.10 -3.87 -1.74
CA ALA A 146 14.01 -4.88 -2.25
C ALA A 146 13.49 -5.55 -3.53
N ALA A 147 12.21 -5.90 -3.58
CA ALA A 147 11.56 -6.49 -4.74
C ALA A 147 11.49 -5.51 -5.94
N PHE A 148 11.22 -4.25 -5.68
CA PHE A 148 11.21 -3.19 -6.69
C PHE A 148 12.58 -3.00 -7.34
N ILE A 149 13.63 -2.91 -6.55
CA ILE A 149 15.03 -2.84 -7.05
C ILE A 149 15.37 -4.09 -7.85
N GLY A 150 15.01 -5.27 -7.36
CA GLY A 150 15.21 -6.54 -8.07
C GLY A 150 14.47 -6.59 -9.41
N THR A 151 13.24 -6.07 -9.46
CA THR A 151 12.45 -5.94 -10.69
C THR A 151 13.14 -5.02 -11.71
N ALA A 152 13.63 -3.86 -11.28
CA ALA A 152 14.34 -2.94 -12.17
C ALA A 152 15.61 -3.57 -12.74
N ARG A 153 16.39 -4.28 -11.92
CA ARG A 153 17.60 -5.01 -12.35
C ARG A 153 17.28 -6.15 -13.32
N ALA A 154 16.19 -6.91 -13.07
CA ALA A 154 15.76 -7.99 -13.96
C ALA A 154 15.30 -7.44 -15.31
N LEU A 155 14.44 -6.41 -15.34
CA LEU A 155 13.96 -5.80 -16.58
C LEU A 155 15.09 -5.15 -17.39
N ARG A 156 16.13 -4.61 -16.74
CA ARG A 156 17.34 -4.13 -17.42
C ARG A 156 18.06 -5.27 -18.17
N LYS A 157 18.16 -6.45 -17.56
CA LYS A 157 18.80 -7.62 -18.17
C LYS A 157 17.96 -8.27 -19.28
N LEU A 158 16.64 -8.06 -19.26
CA LEU A 158 15.67 -8.62 -20.22
C LEU A 158 15.24 -7.62 -21.30
N LYS A 159 16.03 -6.58 -21.60
CA LYS A 159 15.70 -5.54 -22.59
C LYS A 159 15.39 -6.04 -23.99
N ASP A 160 15.90 -7.19 -24.35
CA ASP A 160 15.60 -7.87 -25.63
C ASP A 160 14.18 -8.42 -25.71
N GLN A 161 13.48 -8.58 -24.56
CA GLN A 161 12.14 -9.19 -24.48
C GLN A 161 10.99 -8.18 -24.37
N TRP A 162 11.26 -6.90 -24.20
CA TRP A 162 10.23 -5.86 -24.06
C TRP A 162 10.57 -4.59 -24.83
N HIS A 163 9.59 -3.72 -25.06
CA HIS A 163 9.75 -2.40 -25.67
C HIS A 163 8.81 -1.37 -25.02
N GLY A 164 9.14 -0.08 -25.16
CA GLY A 164 8.38 1.01 -24.55
C GLY A 164 9.13 1.69 -23.40
N THR A 165 8.37 2.22 -22.43
CA THR A 165 8.93 2.96 -21.29
C THR A 165 8.40 2.37 -19.96
N ILE A 166 9.30 2.15 -19.01
CA ILE A 166 8.93 1.80 -17.63
C ILE A 166 9.20 3.00 -16.75
N VAL A 167 8.19 3.42 -16.00
CA VAL A 167 8.28 4.49 -15.01
C VAL A 167 8.24 3.84 -13.62
N PHE A 168 9.40 3.70 -12.99
CA PHE A 168 9.55 3.22 -11.63
C PHE A 168 9.29 4.36 -10.66
N VAL A 169 8.32 4.20 -9.76
CA VAL A 169 7.91 5.21 -8.77
C VAL A 169 8.17 4.65 -7.38
N ALA A 170 9.14 5.22 -6.66
CA ALA A 170 9.30 4.97 -5.24
C ALA A 170 8.61 6.10 -4.47
N GLN A 171 7.52 5.74 -3.81
CA GLN A 171 6.55 6.64 -3.21
C GLN A 171 6.76 6.71 -1.70
N PRO A 172 6.94 7.91 -1.12
CA PRO A 172 6.91 8.14 0.31
C PRO A 172 5.47 8.27 0.84
N ALA A 173 5.31 8.27 2.16
CA ALA A 173 4.10 8.68 2.88
C ALA A 173 2.81 7.93 2.46
N GLU A 174 2.92 6.60 2.28
CA GLU A 174 1.76 5.72 2.01
C GLU A 174 0.88 5.59 3.24
N GLU A 175 1.48 5.35 4.42
CA GLU A 175 0.80 5.06 5.69
C GLU A 175 -0.09 6.20 6.21
N ILE A 176 0.09 7.39 5.66
CA ILE A 176 -0.78 8.56 5.91
C ILE A 176 -1.66 8.92 4.69
N GLY A 177 -1.67 8.08 3.64
CA GLY A 177 -2.47 8.26 2.43
C GLY A 177 -2.18 9.54 1.64
N ALA A 178 -0.93 10.04 1.69
CA ALA A 178 -0.59 11.35 1.13
C ALA A 178 0.39 11.31 -0.05
N GLY A 179 1.17 10.24 -0.16
CA GLY A 179 2.31 10.16 -1.06
C GLY A 179 1.93 10.18 -2.53
N ALA A 180 1.02 9.31 -2.95
CA ALA A 180 0.61 9.22 -4.35
C ALA A 180 0.02 10.55 -4.86
N ARG A 181 -0.86 11.19 -4.07
CA ARG A 181 -1.42 12.50 -4.41
C ARG A 181 -0.36 13.60 -4.48
N ALA A 182 0.62 13.57 -3.57
CA ALA A 182 1.71 14.54 -3.59
C ALA A 182 2.54 14.43 -4.86
N LEU A 183 2.83 13.19 -5.32
CA LEU A 183 3.54 12.93 -6.57
C LEU A 183 2.74 13.38 -7.79
N LEU A 184 1.45 13.04 -7.86
CA LEU A 184 0.55 13.47 -8.95
C LEU A 184 0.43 15.00 -9.00
N LYS A 185 0.26 15.65 -7.83
CA LYS A 185 0.20 17.11 -7.72
C LYS A 185 1.51 17.80 -8.14
N ASP A 186 2.64 17.11 -8.01
CA ASP A 186 3.95 17.60 -8.50
C ASP A 186 4.18 17.33 -9.99
N GLY A 187 3.15 16.86 -10.70
CA GLY A 187 3.17 16.65 -12.14
C GLY A 187 3.78 15.34 -12.58
N LEU A 188 3.62 14.25 -11.80
CA LEU A 188 4.14 12.93 -12.16
C LEU A 188 3.78 12.55 -13.61
N TYR A 189 2.52 12.67 -13.99
CA TYR A 189 2.08 12.31 -15.34
C TYR A 189 2.46 13.33 -16.41
N ASP A 190 2.54 14.61 -16.05
CA ASP A 190 2.97 15.68 -16.97
C ASP A 190 4.45 15.58 -17.32
N ARG A 191 5.28 15.17 -16.34
CA ARG A 191 6.74 15.10 -16.48
C ARG A 191 7.23 13.79 -17.08
N PHE A 192 6.57 12.67 -16.76
CA PHE A 192 7.03 11.32 -17.13
C PHE A 192 6.07 10.59 -18.07
N GLY A 193 4.95 11.23 -18.44
CA GLY A 193 3.90 10.69 -19.29
C GLY A 193 2.83 9.91 -18.50
N LYS A 194 1.58 10.02 -18.96
CA LYS A 194 0.46 9.22 -18.44
C LYS A 194 0.69 7.76 -18.85
N PRO A 195 0.72 6.81 -17.91
CA PRO A 195 1.00 5.41 -18.25
C PRO A 195 -0.22 4.74 -18.91
N ASN A 196 0.05 3.70 -19.71
CA ASN A 196 -0.99 2.83 -20.25
C ASN A 196 -1.48 1.82 -19.20
N PHE A 197 -0.61 1.46 -18.24
CA PHE A 197 -0.91 0.55 -17.13
C PHE A 197 -0.15 0.99 -15.89
N ALA A 198 -0.75 0.79 -14.71
CA ALA A 198 -0.08 0.98 -13.44
C ALA A 198 -0.09 -0.33 -12.62
N LEU A 199 1.08 -0.72 -12.13
CA LEU A 199 1.27 -1.94 -11.35
C LEU A 199 1.87 -1.60 -9.99
N GLY A 200 1.25 -2.14 -8.94
CA GLY A 200 1.74 -2.15 -7.58
C GLY A 200 1.79 -3.58 -7.03
N PHE A 201 2.44 -3.74 -5.90
CA PHE A 201 2.39 -4.97 -5.11
C PHE A 201 2.45 -4.64 -3.62
N HIS A 202 1.98 -5.56 -2.81
CA HIS A 202 2.08 -5.49 -1.37
C HIS A 202 2.30 -6.89 -0.79
N ASP A 203 3.07 -7.03 0.26
CA ASP A 203 3.15 -8.29 0.98
C ASP A 203 1.85 -8.56 1.75
N LYS A 204 1.61 -9.82 2.11
CA LYS A 204 0.38 -10.19 2.83
C LYS A 204 0.68 -11.23 3.91
N ALA A 205 0.36 -10.84 5.15
CA ALA A 205 0.72 -11.58 6.34
C ALA A 205 0.04 -12.95 6.50
N ASP A 206 -1.03 -13.23 5.76
CA ASP A 206 -1.81 -14.46 5.79
C ASP A 206 -1.74 -15.28 4.48
N VAL A 207 -0.92 -14.82 3.51
CA VAL A 207 -0.62 -15.56 2.28
C VAL A 207 0.72 -16.26 2.39
N GLN A 208 0.77 -17.51 1.95
CA GLN A 208 1.97 -18.33 1.95
C GLN A 208 3.04 -17.77 1.01
N THR A 209 4.31 -17.81 1.44
CA THR A 209 5.45 -17.51 0.57
C THR A 209 5.45 -18.35 -0.71
N GLY A 210 5.87 -17.77 -1.82
CA GLY A 210 5.78 -18.41 -3.13
C GLY A 210 4.47 -18.18 -3.87
N HIS A 211 3.45 -17.64 -3.19
CA HIS A 211 2.13 -17.38 -3.75
C HIS A 211 1.93 -15.91 -4.11
N ILE A 212 1.13 -15.68 -5.14
CA ILE A 212 0.52 -14.39 -5.47
C ILE A 212 -0.97 -14.48 -5.17
N ALA A 213 -1.50 -13.44 -4.50
CA ALA A 213 -2.92 -13.26 -4.27
C ALA A 213 -3.37 -11.94 -4.88
N VAL A 214 -4.54 -11.90 -5.51
CA VAL A 214 -5.07 -10.68 -6.12
C VAL A 214 -6.59 -10.62 -5.99
N THR A 215 -7.10 -9.43 -5.72
CA THR A 215 -8.52 -9.15 -5.72
C THR A 215 -8.96 -8.63 -7.09
N LYS A 216 -10.12 -9.02 -7.55
CA LYS A 216 -10.72 -8.51 -8.78
C LYS A 216 -11.67 -7.36 -8.45
N ALA A 217 -11.62 -6.28 -9.20
CA ALA A 217 -12.36 -5.04 -8.97
C ALA A 217 -11.93 -4.34 -7.66
N TYR A 218 -12.84 -3.90 -6.80
CA TYR A 218 -12.46 -3.24 -5.55
C TYR A 218 -11.62 -4.16 -4.66
N ALA A 219 -10.42 -3.71 -4.31
CA ALA A 219 -9.44 -4.47 -3.52
C ALA A 219 -9.30 -3.90 -2.10
N SER A 220 -9.25 -2.57 -1.96
CA SER A 220 -9.26 -1.87 -0.68
C SER A 220 -10.27 -0.73 -0.68
N ALA A 221 -10.66 -0.25 0.50
CA ALA A 221 -11.74 0.71 0.66
C ALA A 221 -11.28 2.16 0.47
N ASN A 222 -12.24 3.05 0.17
CA ASN A 222 -12.11 4.46 0.47
C ASN A 222 -11.86 4.64 1.97
N VAL A 223 -10.98 5.54 2.33
CA VAL A 223 -10.73 5.96 3.71
C VAL A 223 -11.13 7.42 3.85
N ASP A 224 -12.09 7.69 4.71
CA ASP A 224 -12.48 9.05 5.06
C ASP A 224 -12.35 9.24 6.57
N SER A 225 -11.72 10.35 6.97
CA SER A 225 -11.70 10.84 8.34
C SER A 225 -12.73 11.95 8.48
N VAL A 226 -13.59 11.84 9.49
CA VAL A 226 -14.69 12.80 9.73
C VAL A 226 -14.64 13.29 11.17
N ASP A 227 -14.51 14.60 11.34
CA ASP A 227 -14.55 15.27 12.63
C ASP A 227 -15.96 15.80 12.87
N VAL A 228 -16.51 15.56 14.06
CA VAL A 228 -17.84 16.02 14.45
C VAL A 228 -17.78 16.73 15.79
N THR A 229 -18.25 17.99 15.81
CA THR A 229 -18.45 18.75 17.03
C THR A 229 -19.94 18.82 17.32
N VAL A 230 -20.38 18.12 18.37
CA VAL A 230 -21.73 18.17 18.90
C VAL A 230 -21.77 19.27 19.93
N ARG A 231 -22.56 20.32 19.65
CA ARG A 231 -22.66 21.50 20.49
C ARG A 231 -23.93 21.46 21.35
N GLY A 232 -23.83 22.04 22.55
CA GLY A 232 -24.92 22.10 23.52
C GLY A 232 -24.93 23.41 24.30
N ILE A 233 -25.60 23.40 25.44
CA ILE A 233 -25.59 24.48 26.42
C ILE A 233 -25.24 23.83 27.75
N GLY A 234 -24.05 24.12 28.25
CA GLY A 234 -23.52 23.55 29.48
C GLY A 234 -24.17 24.11 30.74
N GLY A 235 -23.87 23.47 31.86
CA GLY A 235 -24.35 23.91 33.14
C GLY A 235 -24.18 22.90 34.26
N HIS A 236 -24.90 23.13 35.37
CA HIS A 236 -24.81 22.28 36.54
C HIS A 236 -25.54 20.95 36.32
N GLY A 237 -24.85 19.81 36.51
CA GLY A 237 -25.38 18.48 36.25
C GLY A 237 -26.67 18.11 37.00
N ALA A 238 -26.97 18.77 38.13
CA ALA A 238 -28.23 18.58 38.85
C ALA A 238 -29.40 19.40 38.27
N TYR A 239 -29.17 20.29 37.30
CA TYR A 239 -30.20 21.11 36.66
C TYR A 239 -30.26 20.93 35.14
N PRO A 240 -30.41 19.67 34.64
CA PRO A 240 -30.35 19.37 33.21
C PRO A 240 -31.45 20.10 32.40
N HIS A 241 -32.58 20.43 33.02
CA HIS A 241 -33.69 21.18 32.41
C HIS A 241 -33.34 22.64 32.03
N LYS A 242 -32.17 23.15 32.48
CA LYS A 242 -31.62 24.47 32.14
C LYS A 242 -30.53 24.42 31.12
N THR A 243 -30.23 23.23 30.59
CA THR A 243 -29.12 22.95 29.70
C THR A 243 -29.58 22.28 28.40
N LYS A 244 -28.66 22.08 27.47
CA LYS A 244 -28.79 21.21 26.33
C LYS A 244 -27.56 20.31 26.36
N ASP A 245 -27.73 19.06 26.79
CA ASP A 245 -26.65 18.15 27.09
C ASP A 245 -26.04 17.56 25.80
N PRO A 246 -24.82 17.96 25.38
CA PRO A 246 -24.18 17.44 24.17
C PRO A 246 -23.66 16.03 24.37
N VAL A 247 -23.47 15.52 25.60
CA VAL A 247 -23.00 14.15 25.87
C VAL A 247 -24.10 13.15 25.55
N VAL A 248 -25.33 13.41 26.02
CA VAL A 248 -26.50 12.59 25.70
C VAL A 248 -26.77 12.63 24.19
N LEU A 249 -26.74 13.83 23.59
CA LEU A 249 -26.95 14.00 22.15
C LEU A 249 -25.89 13.25 21.33
N ALA A 250 -24.62 13.28 21.72
CA ALA A 250 -23.57 12.53 21.03
C ALA A 250 -23.84 11.02 21.06
N ALA A 251 -24.28 10.47 22.19
CA ALA A 251 -24.63 9.06 22.30
C ALA A 251 -25.83 8.69 21.38
N GLU A 252 -26.85 9.53 21.30
CA GLU A 252 -27.99 9.35 20.39
C GLU A 252 -27.54 9.38 18.93
N ILE A 253 -26.68 10.33 18.55
CA ILE A 253 -26.14 10.46 17.20
C ILE A 253 -25.32 9.21 16.83
N ILE A 254 -24.45 8.72 17.71
CA ILE A 254 -23.64 7.50 17.47
C ILE A 254 -24.55 6.31 17.18
N ASN A 255 -25.60 6.10 17.98
CA ASN A 255 -26.55 5.01 17.77
C ASN A 255 -27.35 5.19 16.47
N ALA A 256 -27.77 6.40 16.15
CA ALA A 256 -28.49 6.70 14.93
C ALA A 256 -27.65 6.46 13.66
N TRP A 257 -26.35 6.76 13.67
CA TRP A 257 -25.44 6.49 12.56
C TRP A 257 -25.32 5.00 12.23
N GLN A 258 -25.47 4.09 13.22
CA GLN A 258 -25.45 2.65 12.94
C GLN A 258 -26.59 2.22 12.01
N THR A 259 -27.69 3.03 11.95
CA THR A 259 -28.80 2.77 11.03
C THR A 259 -28.43 3.04 9.55
N ILE A 260 -27.42 3.86 9.28
CA ILE A 260 -26.90 4.05 7.92
C ILE A 260 -26.48 2.70 7.36
N VAL A 261 -25.65 1.96 8.10
CA VAL A 261 -25.16 0.64 7.70
C VAL A 261 -26.28 -0.40 7.68
N SER A 262 -27.06 -0.46 8.76
CA SER A 262 -28.01 -1.56 8.98
C SER A 262 -29.36 -1.40 8.29
N ARG A 263 -29.78 -0.16 7.92
CA ARG A 263 -31.13 0.14 7.40
C ARG A 263 -31.19 0.99 6.14
N GLN A 264 -30.13 1.75 5.84
CA GLN A 264 -30.16 2.72 4.72
C GLN A 264 -29.20 2.31 3.61
N ASN A 265 -28.24 1.43 3.88
CA ASN A 265 -27.31 0.92 2.91
C ASN A 265 -27.80 -0.40 2.30
N ASN A 266 -27.48 -0.64 1.00
CA ASN A 266 -27.67 -1.94 0.40
C ASN A 266 -26.74 -2.96 1.11
N PRO A 267 -27.24 -4.08 1.64
CA PRO A 267 -26.41 -5.07 2.34
C PRO A 267 -25.26 -5.66 1.51
N LEU A 268 -25.34 -5.55 0.17
CA LEU A 268 -24.27 -6.00 -0.74
C LEU A 268 -23.18 -4.95 -0.97
N ASP A 269 -23.33 -3.75 -0.46
CA ASP A 269 -22.34 -2.68 -0.53
C ASP A 269 -21.71 -2.49 0.87
N PRO A 270 -20.50 -2.98 1.13
CA PRO A 270 -19.88 -2.86 2.44
C PRO A 270 -19.67 -1.39 2.86
N VAL A 271 -20.03 -1.08 4.09
CA VAL A 271 -19.82 0.22 4.73
C VAL A 271 -19.36 0.00 6.17
N VAL A 272 -18.32 0.73 6.58
CA VAL A 272 -17.89 0.81 7.98
C VAL A 272 -18.00 2.27 8.45
N ILE A 273 -18.62 2.48 9.62
CA ILE A 273 -18.63 3.75 10.32
C ILE A 273 -18.19 3.46 11.75
N THR A 274 -17.00 3.94 12.11
CA THR A 274 -16.45 3.75 13.46
C THR A 274 -16.15 5.11 14.08
N VAL A 275 -16.70 5.36 15.27
CA VAL A 275 -16.28 6.47 16.13
C VAL A 275 -15.06 6.00 16.92
N GLY A 276 -13.89 6.43 16.51
CA GLY A 276 -12.60 6.03 17.10
C GLY A 276 -12.23 6.85 18.32
N SER A 277 -12.74 8.08 18.41
CA SER A 277 -12.43 9.02 19.48
C SER A 277 -13.68 9.81 19.87
N ILE A 278 -13.87 10.02 21.19
CA ILE A 278 -14.92 10.88 21.74
C ILE A 278 -14.39 11.62 22.98
N HIS A 279 -14.49 12.93 22.97
CA HIS A 279 -14.02 13.78 24.06
C HIS A 279 -15.05 14.85 24.43
N GLY A 280 -15.43 14.92 25.71
CA GLY A 280 -16.34 15.91 26.21
C GLY A 280 -16.46 15.86 27.74
N GLY A 281 -16.62 17.03 28.34
CA GLY A 281 -16.73 17.19 29.80
C GLY A 281 -15.38 17.11 30.52
N THR A 282 -15.36 17.70 31.75
CA THR A 282 -14.17 17.76 32.60
C THR A 282 -14.42 17.26 34.00
N LYS A 283 -15.67 17.24 34.43
CA LYS A 283 -16.07 16.88 35.82
C LYS A 283 -17.48 16.27 35.84
N HIS A 284 -17.69 15.28 36.70
CA HIS A 284 -18.92 14.47 36.76
C HIS A 284 -20.20 15.27 37.04
N ASN A 285 -20.15 16.48 37.58
CA ASN A 285 -21.29 17.33 37.93
C ASN A 285 -21.43 18.59 37.04
N ILE A 286 -20.73 18.61 35.90
CA ILE A 286 -20.80 19.70 34.93
C ILE A 286 -21.20 19.12 33.56
N ILE A 287 -22.28 19.64 32.97
CA ILE A 287 -22.63 19.39 31.58
C ILE A 287 -21.76 20.32 30.72
N PRO A 288 -20.98 19.80 29.74
CA PRO A 288 -20.14 20.63 28.90
C PRO A 288 -20.92 21.38 27.82
N ASP A 289 -20.27 22.33 27.16
CA ASP A 289 -20.83 23.03 25.99
C ASP A 289 -20.69 22.27 24.68
N GLU A 290 -19.73 21.33 24.61
CA GLU A 290 -19.47 20.54 23.39
C GLU A 290 -18.92 19.15 23.69
N VAL A 291 -19.10 18.24 22.69
CA VAL A 291 -18.44 16.94 22.57
C VAL A 291 -17.82 16.85 21.18
N LYS A 292 -16.56 16.45 21.12
CA LYS A 292 -15.83 16.19 19.85
C LYS A 292 -15.73 14.70 19.60
N MET A 293 -15.96 14.29 18.35
CA MET A 293 -15.84 12.92 17.90
C MET A 293 -15.02 12.86 16.61
N GLU A 294 -14.18 11.83 16.50
CA GLU A 294 -13.42 11.54 15.29
C GLU A 294 -13.85 10.17 14.77
N LEU A 295 -14.23 10.12 13.49
CA LEU A 295 -14.73 8.93 12.84
C LEU A 295 -13.80 8.50 11.71
N THR A 296 -13.73 7.17 11.48
CA THR A 296 -13.30 6.64 10.20
C THR A 296 -14.49 6.04 9.46
N VAL A 297 -14.59 6.35 8.16
CA VAL A 297 -15.62 5.83 7.27
C VAL A 297 -14.94 5.05 6.15
N ARG A 298 -15.45 3.85 5.85
CA ARG A 298 -14.93 2.97 4.80
C ARG A 298 -16.05 2.59 3.86
N THR A 299 -15.79 2.70 2.55
CA THR A 299 -16.73 2.32 1.47
C THR A 299 -15.93 1.88 0.26
N TYR A 300 -16.57 1.25 -0.73
CA TYR A 300 -15.89 0.99 -2.01
C TYR A 300 -16.34 1.95 -3.10
N LYS A 301 -17.65 2.06 -3.33
CA LYS A 301 -18.21 2.79 -4.46
C LYS A 301 -18.30 4.29 -4.17
N PRO A 302 -17.95 5.15 -5.13
CA PRO A 302 -18.05 6.62 -4.95
C PRO A 302 -19.46 7.09 -4.56
N GLU A 303 -20.51 6.55 -5.18
CA GLU A 303 -21.89 6.93 -4.89
C GLU A 303 -22.35 6.49 -3.49
N VAL A 304 -21.81 5.37 -2.97
CA VAL A 304 -22.05 4.93 -1.60
C VAL A 304 -21.34 5.85 -0.61
N ARG A 305 -20.09 6.22 -0.91
CA ARG A 305 -19.30 7.15 -0.11
C ARG A 305 -19.99 8.50 0.03
N GLU A 306 -20.38 9.12 -1.08
CA GLU A 306 -21.05 10.43 -1.09
C GLU A 306 -22.34 10.40 -0.26
N ARG A 307 -23.17 9.38 -0.45
CA ARG A 307 -24.40 9.20 0.32
C ARG A 307 -24.13 9.03 1.82
N VAL A 308 -23.18 8.17 2.20
CA VAL A 308 -22.85 7.89 3.61
C VAL A 308 -22.36 9.14 4.32
N LEU A 309 -21.47 9.92 3.70
CA LEU A 309 -20.97 11.17 4.26
C LEU A 309 -22.09 12.21 4.42
N ALA A 310 -22.99 12.31 3.45
CA ALA A 310 -24.18 13.17 3.55
C ALA A 310 -25.15 12.72 4.65
N ASP A 311 -25.33 11.40 4.81
CA ASP A 311 -26.19 10.83 5.85
C ASP A 311 -25.64 11.04 7.26
N ILE A 312 -24.32 11.01 7.44
CA ILE A 312 -23.65 11.33 8.72
C ILE A 312 -24.03 12.76 9.15
N ASP A 313 -23.92 13.74 8.27
CA ASP A 313 -24.28 15.14 8.55
C ASP A 313 -25.79 15.29 8.80
N ARG A 314 -26.61 14.74 7.92
CA ARG A 314 -28.08 14.80 8.01
C ARG A 314 -28.61 14.22 9.32
N ILE A 315 -28.11 13.03 9.71
CA ILE A 315 -28.54 12.35 10.94
C ILE A 315 -28.11 13.13 12.17
N ALA A 316 -26.87 13.62 12.23
CA ALA A 316 -26.39 14.43 13.34
C ALA A 316 -27.26 15.67 13.57
N LYS A 317 -27.59 16.41 12.50
CA LYS A 317 -28.48 17.56 12.53
C LYS A 317 -29.93 17.19 12.89
N GLY A 318 -30.41 16.05 12.40
CA GLY A 318 -31.74 15.52 12.72
C GLY A 318 -31.91 15.19 14.21
N CYS A 319 -30.93 14.49 14.81
CA CYS A 319 -30.92 14.20 16.24
C CYS A 319 -30.86 15.48 17.08
N ALA A 320 -30.03 16.45 16.68
CA ALA A 320 -29.97 17.76 17.38
C ALA A 320 -31.29 18.51 17.32
N ALA A 321 -31.97 18.54 16.19
CA ALA A 321 -33.29 19.14 16.06
C ALA A 321 -34.34 18.43 16.93
N ALA A 322 -34.35 17.10 16.96
CA ALA A 322 -35.23 16.29 17.80
C ALA A 322 -34.98 16.53 19.30
N ALA A 323 -33.71 16.71 19.71
CA ALA A 323 -33.32 17.08 21.08
C ALA A 323 -33.62 18.56 21.45
N GLY A 324 -34.15 19.34 20.52
CA GLY A 324 -34.45 20.77 20.72
C GLY A 324 -33.20 21.63 20.88
N ILE A 325 -32.10 21.27 20.19
CA ILE A 325 -30.90 22.10 20.11
C ILE A 325 -31.23 23.33 19.23
N PRO A 326 -30.85 24.55 19.63
CA PRO A 326 -30.97 25.73 18.79
C PRO A 326 -30.25 25.54 17.43
N ALA A 327 -30.82 26.07 16.35
CA ALA A 327 -30.34 25.89 15.01
C ALA A 327 -28.88 26.39 14.81
N ASP A 328 -28.50 27.45 15.51
CA ASP A 328 -27.14 28.02 15.52
C ASP A 328 -26.13 27.13 16.27
N LEU A 329 -26.61 26.17 17.07
CA LEU A 329 -25.80 25.16 17.76
C LEU A 329 -25.91 23.77 17.09
N ALA A 330 -26.43 23.66 15.87
CA ALA A 330 -26.44 22.40 15.14
C ALA A 330 -25.03 21.80 15.05
N PRO A 331 -24.87 20.47 15.11
CA PRO A 331 -23.58 19.81 14.99
C PRO A 331 -22.79 20.25 13.75
N ILE A 332 -21.46 20.36 13.89
CA ILE A 332 -20.56 20.67 12.79
C ILE A 332 -19.91 19.34 12.38
N VAL A 333 -20.09 18.96 11.13
CA VAL A 333 -19.48 17.78 10.53
C VAL A 333 -18.45 18.24 9.49
N THR A 334 -17.21 17.83 9.63
CA THR A 334 -16.11 18.18 8.75
C THR A 334 -15.46 16.92 8.21
N VAL A 335 -15.52 16.71 6.90
CA VAL A 335 -14.75 15.64 6.24
C VAL A 335 -13.35 16.17 6.00
N SER A 336 -12.35 15.45 6.48
CA SER A 336 -10.93 15.80 6.23
C SER A 336 -10.65 15.81 4.73
N LYS A 337 -9.80 16.75 4.29
CA LYS A 337 -9.29 16.81 2.92
C LYS A 337 -7.90 16.20 2.79
N ASP A 338 -7.24 15.98 3.91
CA ASP A 338 -5.85 15.53 3.98
C ASP A 338 -5.75 14.01 4.21
N PHE A 339 -6.67 13.46 5.02
CA PHE A 339 -6.72 12.04 5.35
C PHE A 339 -7.87 11.35 4.62
N ILE A 340 -7.75 11.28 3.30
CA ILE A 340 -8.66 10.54 2.42
C ILE A 340 -7.83 9.68 1.48
N THR A 341 -8.30 8.46 1.21
CA THR A 341 -7.72 7.58 0.20
C THR A 341 -8.87 7.03 -0.65
N ALA A 342 -8.72 7.05 -1.96
CA ALA A 342 -9.71 6.44 -2.84
C ALA A 342 -9.69 4.91 -2.71
N ALA A 343 -10.79 4.24 -3.02
CA ALA A 343 -10.82 2.78 -3.07
C ALA A 343 -9.87 2.27 -4.15
N MET A 344 -9.04 1.28 -3.79
CA MET A 344 -8.21 0.60 -4.79
C MET A 344 -9.09 -0.27 -5.69
N TYR A 345 -8.98 -0.04 -6.99
CA TYR A 345 -9.71 -0.78 -8.01
C TYR A 345 -8.75 -1.48 -8.96
N ASN A 346 -8.67 -2.80 -8.86
CA ASN A 346 -7.96 -3.64 -9.81
C ASN A 346 -8.82 -3.81 -11.07
N ASP A 347 -8.31 -3.33 -12.21
CA ASP A 347 -9.02 -3.50 -13.49
C ASP A 347 -9.31 -4.98 -13.76
N PRO A 348 -10.58 -5.38 -13.99
CA PRO A 348 -10.95 -6.78 -14.11
C PRO A 348 -10.33 -7.52 -15.29
N GLU A 349 -10.17 -6.86 -16.43
CA GLU A 349 -9.58 -7.48 -17.64
C GLU A 349 -8.07 -7.57 -17.52
N LEU A 350 -7.42 -6.53 -16.99
CA LEU A 350 -6.00 -6.57 -16.70
C LEU A 350 -5.70 -7.64 -15.65
N THR A 351 -6.47 -7.71 -14.55
CA THR A 351 -6.32 -8.73 -13.51
C THR A 351 -6.44 -10.14 -14.10
N LYS A 352 -7.45 -10.40 -14.92
CA LYS A 352 -7.64 -11.69 -15.59
C LYS A 352 -6.43 -12.07 -16.46
N ARG A 353 -5.90 -11.10 -17.22
CA ARG A 353 -4.70 -11.26 -18.05
C ARG A 353 -3.48 -11.62 -17.21
N LEU A 354 -3.22 -10.85 -16.14
CA LEU A 354 -2.06 -11.04 -15.28
C LEU A 354 -2.14 -12.35 -14.46
N VAL A 355 -3.31 -12.74 -13.99
CA VAL A 355 -3.53 -14.04 -13.34
C VAL A 355 -3.11 -15.20 -14.25
N ALA A 356 -3.46 -15.15 -15.54
CA ALA A 356 -3.04 -16.19 -16.48
C ALA A 356 -1.51 -16.22 -16.68
N VAL A 357 -0.88 -15.05 -16.71
CA VAL A 357 0.57 -14.89 -16.81
C VAL A 357 1.26 -15.42 -15.55
N TRP A 358 0.79 -15.08 -14.36
CA TRP A 358 1.36 -15.55 -13.09
C TRP A 358 1.19 -17.06 -12.91
N LYS A 359 0.02 -17.62 -13.26
CA LYS A 359 -0.19 -19.08 -13.24
C LYS A 359 0.78 -19.83 -14.12
N LYS A 360 1.13 -19.28 -15.27
CA LYS A 360 2.16 -19.86 -16.16
C LYS A 360 3.57 -19.77 -15.57
N ALA A 361 3.87 -18.68 -14.84
CA ALA A 361 5.20 -18.40 -14.29
C ALA A 361 5.48 -19.13 -12.96
N LEU A 362 4.45 -19.27 -12.11
CA LEU A 362 4.58 -19.74 -10.72
C LEU A 362 3.89 -21.09 -10.47
N GLY A 363 2.99 -21.55 -11.36
CA GLY A 363 2.09 -22.69 -11.14
C GLY A 363 0.68 -22.24 -10.79
N ASN A 364 -0.31 -23.03 -11.20
CA ASN A 364 -1.73 -22.70 -10.99
C ASN A 364 -2.10 -22.57 -9.51
N GLU A 365 -1.53 -23.45 -8.68
CA GLU A 365 -1.75 -23.56 -7.23
C GLU A 365 -1.18 -22.38 -6.44
N ASN A 366 -0.25 -21.63 -7.03
CA ASN A 366 0.44 -20.54 -6.37
C ASN A 366 -0.14 -19.16 -6.72
N VAL A 367 -1.35 -19.12 -7.35
CA VAL A 367 -2.03 -17.87 -7.70
C VAL A 367 -3.49 -17.92 -7.27
N GLU A 368 -3.83 -17.08 -6.32
CA GLU A 368 -5.12 -17.06 -5.65
C GLU A 368 -5.92 -15.80 -5.98
N ILE A 369 -7.24 -15.95 -6.11
CA ILE A 369 -8.17 -14.81 -6.09
C ILE A 369 -8.70 -14.70 -4.66
N ILE A 370 -8.54 -13.53 -4.06
CA ILE A 370 -8.92 -13.26 -2.68
C ILE A 370 -10.04 -12.22 -2.60
N ASP A 371 -10.71 -12.19 -1.45
CA ASP A 371 -11.74 -11.21 -1.15
C ASP A 371 -11.14 -9.81 -0.88
N PRO A 372 -11.91 -8.73 -1.10
CA PRO A 372 -11.49 -7.37 -0.79
C PRO A 372 -11.39 -7.13 0.72
N VAL A 373 -10.60 -6.11 1.09
CA VAL A 373 -10.40 -5.70 2.49
C VAL A 373 -10.85 -4.25 2.71
N MET A 374 -11.22 -3.91 3.96
CA MET A 374 -11.60 -2.55 4.34
C MET A 374 -10.41 -1.67 4.72
N GLY A 375 -9.16 -2.14 4.54
CA GLY A 375 -7.95 -1.31 4.62
C GLY A 375 -7.91 -0.26 3.51
N GLY A 376 -7.03 0.74 3.65
CA GLY A 376 -6.73 1.73 2.62
C GLY A 376 -5.46 1.36 1.84
N GLU A 377 -5.28 1.96 0.66
CA GLU A 377 -4.06 1.85 -0.15
C GLU A 377 -4.04 3.02 -1.15
N ASP A 378 -3.10 3.93 -1.00
CA ASP A 378 -3.07 5.16 -1.82
C ASP A 378 -2.50 4.95 -3.24
N PHE A 379 -2.02 3.74 -3.58
CA PHE A 379 -1.78 3.34 -4.97
C PHE A 379 -3.03 3.56 -5.84
N SER A 380 -4.20 3.54 -5.23
CA SER A 380 -5.49 3.86 -5.86
C SER A 380 -5.50 5.20 -6.60
N GLU A 381 -4.72 6.18 -6.18
CA GLU A 381 -4.68 7.50 -6.80
C GLU A 381 -4.10 7.45 -8.24
N TYR A 382 -3.26 6.43 -8.55
CA TYR A 382 -2.63 6.30 -9.87
C TYR A 382 -3.59 5.88 -10.99
N HIS A 383 -4.70 5.20 -10.68
CA HIS A 383 -5.69 4.86 -11.73
C HIS A 383 -6.59 6.04 -12.12
N LEU A 384 -6.50 7.18 -11.40
CA LEU A 384 -7.36 8.34 -11.51
C LEU A 384 -8.83 8.05 -11.11
N PRO A 385 -9.64 9.08 -10.78
CA PRO A 385 -11.02 8.86 -10.33
C PRO A 385 -11.94 8.20 -11.36
N ASP A 386 -11.62 8.33 -12.66
CA ASP A 386 -12.36 7.76 -13.77
C ASP A 386 -11.88 6.36 -14.18
N HIS A 387 -10.94 5.78 -13.44
CA HIS A 387 -10.27 4.51 -13.77
C HIS A 387 -9.68 4.46 -15.18
N SER A 388 -9.29 5.62 -15.74
CA SER A 388 -8.79 5.73 -17.12
C SER A 388 -7.41 5.08 -17.33
N ILE A 389 -6.73 4.68 -16.24
CA ILE A 389 -5.48 3.91 -16.28
C ILE A 389 -5.77 2.53 -15.69
N PRO A 390 -5.84 1.46 -16.51
CA PRO A 390 -5.93 0.10 -16.01
C PRO A 390 -4.82 -0.21 -15.01
N SER A 391 -5.18 -0.54 -13.78
CA SER A 391 -4.24 -0.72 -12.67
C SER A 391 -4.46 -2.04 -11.97
N VAL A 392 -3.38 -2.64 -11.46
CA VAL A 392 -3.44 -3.81 -10.59
C VAL A 392 -2.42 -3.66 -9.47
N ASN A 393 -2.91 -3.76 -8.23
CA ASN A 393 -2.10 -4.00 -7.04
C ASN A 393 -2.31 -5.45 -6.62
N PHE A 394 -1.26 -6.27 -6.65
CA PHE A 394 -1.32 -7.67 -6.27
C PHE A 394 -0.57 -7.90 -4.96
N HIS A 395 -0.92 -8.96 -4.26
CA HIS A 395 -0.25 -9.35 -3.03
C HIS A 395 0.71 -10.51 -3.29
N PHE A 396 1.81 -10.55 -2.54
CA PHE A 396 2.71 -11.69 -2.47
C PHE A 396 2.83 -12.20 -1.03
N GLY A 397 3.00 -13.50 -0.88
CA GLY A 397 3.00 -14.15 0.43
C GLY A 397 4.19 -13.79 1.28
N ALA A 398 3.95 -13.51 2.56
CA ALA A 398 4.95 -13.09 3.54
C ALA A 398 5.28 -14.16 4.60
N VAL A 399 4.53 -15.27 4.66
CA VAL A 399 4.62 -16.23 5.76
C VAL A 399 4.81 -17.67 5.27
N ASP A 400 5.63 -18.45 5.98
CA ASP A 400 5.83 -19.86 5.67
C ASP A 400 4.58 -20.73 5.93
N ALA A 401 4.38 -21.74 5.07
CA ALA A 401 3.31 -22.73 5.23
C ALA A 401 3.32 -23.41 6.61
N ALA A 402 4.53 -23.70 7.12
CA ALA A 402 4.69 -24.33 8.44
C ALA A 402 4.17 -23.43 9.56
N LYS A 403 4.47 -22.11 9.50
CA LYS A 403 3.99 -21.13 10.47
C LYS A 403 2.48 -20.95 10.39
N ILE A 404 1.92 -20.90 9.18
CA ILE A 404 0.45 -20.87 8.99
C ILE A 404 -0.20 -22.09 9.67
N ALA A 405 0.33 -23.28 9.41
CA ALA A 405 -0.20 -24.53 9.97
C ALA A 405 -0.08 -24.59 11.50
N GLU A 406 1.04 -24.10 12.06
CA GLU A 406 1.27 -24.01 13.49
C GLU A 406 0.24 -23.11 14.18
N PHE A 407 0.05 -21.89 13.67
CA PHE A 407 -0.90 -20.94 14.26
C PHE A 407 -2.34 -21.43 14.14
N LYS A 408 -2.71 -21.99 12.98
CA LYS A 408 -4.02 -22.63 12.77
C LYS A 408 -4.27 -23.79 13.76
N LYS A 409 -3.27 -24.65 13.98
CA LYS A 409 -3.36 -25.75 14.95
C LYS A 409 -3.50 -25.25 16.38
N ALA A 410 -2.85 -24.14 16.71
CA ALA A 410 -2.92 -23.51 18.02
C ALA A 410 -4.20 -22.68 18.24
N GLY A 411 -5.06 -22.52 17.24
CA GLY A 411 -6.23 -21.63 17.30
C GLY A 411 -5.86 -20.16 17.50
N LYS A 412 -4.69 -19.75 17.01
CA LYS A 412 -4.17 -18.39 17.12
C LYS A 412 -4.15 -17.72 15.75
N GLU A 413 -4.29 -16.40 15.74
CA GLU A 413 -4.11 -15.60 14.56
C GLU A 413 -2.61 -15.29 14.33
N LEU A 414 -2.20 -15.23 13.06
CA LEU A 414 -0.88 -14.79 12.68
C LEU A 414 -0.68 -13.30 13.04
N PRO A 415 0.53 -12.85 13.36
CA PRO A 415 0.82 -11.42 13.42
C PRO A 415 0.47 -10.77 12.07
N THR A 416 -0.46 -9.82 12.11
CA THR A 416 -0.89 -9.07 10.93
C THR A 416 0.09 -7.93 10.62
N LEU A 417 -0.08 -7.29 9.46
CA LEU A 417 0.51 -5.98 9.18
C LEU A 417 0.22 -5.02 10.34
N HIS A 418 1.12 -4.08 10.59
CA HIS A 418 1.14 -3.12 11.70
C HIS A 418 1.35 -3.73 13.10
N SER A 419 1.56 -5.05 13.19
CA SER A 419 1.93 -5.72 14.45
C SER A 419 3.41 -5.55 14.75
N SER A 420 3.76 -5.29 16.02
CA SER A 420 5.15 -5.31 16.51
C SER A 420 5.90 -6.62 16.25
N LYS A 421 5.16 -7.69 15.94
CA LYS A 421 5.66 -9.06 15.68
C LYS A 421 5.56 -9.48 14.23
N PHE A 422 5.15 -8.58 13.33
CA PHE A 422 5.14 -8.88 11.91
C PHE A 422 6.56 -9.04 11.40
N ALA A 423 6.86 -10.20 10.83
CA ALA A 423 8.16 -10.54 10.28
C ALA A 423 7.97 -11.38 9.02
N PRO A 424 8.05 -10.77 7.83
CA PRO A 424 7.98 -11.51 6.58
C PRO A 424 9.18 -12.44 6.42
N VAL A 425 9.02 -13.54 5.70
CA VAL A 425 10.13 -14.43 5.29
C VAL A 425 10.77 -13.83 4.04
N PRO A 426 11.91 -13.13 4.13
CA PRO A 426 12.31 -12.19 3.09
C PRO A 426 12.68 -12.85 1.75
N GLU A 427 13.46 -13.95 1.77
CA GLU A 427 13.97 -14.56 0.53
C GLU A 427 12.87 -15.03 -0.42
N PRO A 428 11.93 -15.92 -0.01
CA PRO A 428 10.88 -16.38 -0.92
C PRO A 428 9.85 -15.28 -1.22
N SER A 429 9.60 -14.33 -0.32
CA SER A 429 8.68 -13.22 -0.54
C SER A 429 9.20 -12.26 -1.61
N ILE A 430 10.43 -11.76 -1.44
CA ILE A 430 11.09 -10.87 -2.40
C ILE A 430 11.23 -11.55 -3.77
N ARG A 431 11.63 -12.83 -3.78
CA ARG A 431 11.70 -13.61 -5.02
C ARG A 431 10.36 -13.65 -5.77
N THR A 432 9.29 -13.96 -5.06
CA THR A 432 7.95 -14.06 -5.64
C THR A 432 7.47 -12.73 -6.21
N ALA A 433 7.69 -11.64 -5.48
CA ALA A 433 7.34 -10.29 -5.91
C ALA A 433 8.12 -9.90 -7.19
N ILE A 434 9.42 -10.16 -7.26
CA ILE A 434 10.24 -9.90 -8.46
C ILE A 434 9.72 -10.69 -9.66
N VAL A 435 9.48 -11.99 -9.50
CA VAL A 435 8.97 -12.84 -10.57
C VAL A 435 7.62 -12.36 -11.03
N GLY A 436 6.72 -12.08 -10.09
CA GLY A 436 5.37 -11.60 -10.38
C GLY A 436 5.36 -10.28 -11.15
N MET A 437 6.07 -9.28 -10.65
CA MET A 437 6.12 -7.96 -11.27
C MET A 437 6.86 -8.00 -12.63
N THR A 438 8.03 -8.62 -12.68
CA THR A 438 8.80 -8.73 -13.94
C THR A 438 8.00 -9.43 -15.03
N THR A 439 7.32 -10.53 -14.70
CA THR A 439 6.51 -11.28 -15.66
C THR A 439 5.30 -10.48 -16.14
N ALA A 440 4.65 -9.72 -15.24
CA ALA A 440 3.55 -8.83 -15.60
C ALA A 440 4.02 -7.73 -16.58
N VAL A 441 5.11 -7.05 -16.28
CA VAL A 441 5.67 -6.00 -17.14
C VAL A 441 6.08 -6.57 -18.51
N LEU A 442 6.75 -7.71 -18.55
CA LEU A 442 7.12 -8.38 -19.81
C LEU A 442 5.89 -8.73 -20.67
N ASP A 443 4.79 -9.19 -20.07
CA ASP A 443 3.57 -9.49 -20.82
C ASP A 443 2.90 -8.24 -21.39
N LEU A 444 2.90 -7.14 -20.64
CA LEU A 444 2.30 -5.87 -21.07
C LEU A 444 3.13 -5.17 -22.16
N MET A 445 4.45 -5.40 -22.16
CA MET A 445 5.42 -4.69 -23.02
C MET A 445 6.13 -5.61 -24.01
N LYS A 446 5.64 -6.82 -24.24
CA LYS A 446 6.27 -7.79 -25.14
C LYS A 446 6.40 -7.26 -26.56
N LYS A 447 7.52 -7.58 -27.19
CA LYS A 447 7.81 -7.32 -28.60
C LYS A 447 6.93 -8.14 -29.53
#